data_307ef2e0e6a41a6cf9305ed768a32976
#
_entry.id   307ef2e0e6a41a6cf9305ed768a32976
#
_cell.length_a   1.000
_cell.length_b   1.000
_cell.length_c   1.000
_cell.angle_alpha   90.00
_cell.angle_beta   90.00
_cell.angle_gamma   90.00
#
_symmetry.space_group_name_H-M   'P 1'
#
loop_
_entity.id
_entity.type
_entity.pdbx_description
1 polymer ?
#
loop_
_entity_poly.entity_id
_entity_poly.type
_entity_poly.pdbx_seq_one_letter_code
_entity_poly.pdbx_strand_id
1 'polypeptide(L)'
;MKVVYGHTDSIYVQIDSVEKAQGAIEHINNEVRKKFPNVLGLEEHPVVLEFEKFYSSLGVGITKNRNAGLVSWQDGVWLDEPKFAMTGFSAKKISETKFAKGIQQEVLKMWVEQKTFDEINSHLQKKYNDALSGNVEFESLIKRRRFNIEKFMLKCPCKKQMSAFKLSNGDDLIQGLYCSKCGKPRTSFTTREGKKPTYSEGNAAIMFSIQNGLLREDIDSYVFLKVEPVGFYTHPITGKKIEGHYVARRTYDDLREYTPNYAHYAEQVLKKAKPVYDAMGWDTLKIKNKKQTLEEWF
;
A
#
# COMPACT_ATOMS: atom_id res chain seq x y z
N MET A 1 -19.34 -16.00 23.77
CA MET A 1 -18.54 -14.90 23.20
C MET A 1 -17.13 -15.40 22.93
N LYS A 2 -16.59 -15.18 21.72
CA LYS A 2 -15.24 -15.62 21.34
C LYS A 2 -14.45 -14.43 20.84
N VAL A 3 -13.28 -14.17 21.40
CA VAL A 3 -12.34 -13.16 20.87
C VAL A 3 -11.75 -13.71 19.58
N VAL A 4 -11.92 -12.99 18.46
CA VAL A 4 -11.43 -13.38 17.13
C VAL A 4 -10.20 -12.59 16.71
N TYR A 5 -10.03 -11.38 17.23
CA TYR A 5 -8.88 -10.53 16.94
C TYR A 5 -8.69 -9.47 18.02
N GLY A 6 -7.44 -9.07 18.30
CA GLY A 6 -7.09 -7.99 19.20
C GLY A 6 -6.04 -7.06 18.60
N HIS A 7 -6.18 -5.79 18.88
CA HIS A 7 -5.22 -4.74 18.54
C HIS A 7 -4.83 -3.99 19.81
N THR A 8 -3.92 -3.03 19.74
CA THR A 8 -3.35 -2.31 20.89
C THR A 8 -4.41 -1.77 21.85
N ASP A 9 -5.52 -1.26 21.34
CA ASP A 9 -6.58 -0.54 22.06
C ASP A 9 -7.98 -1.07 21.74
N SER A 10 -8.10 -2.15 20.96
CA SER A 10 -9.38 -2.70 20.56
C SER A 10 -9.39 -4.22 20.50
N ILE A 11 -10.54 -4.82 20.78
CA ILE A 11 -10.80 -6.24 20.65
C ILE A 11 -12.01 -6.47 19.75
N TYR A 12 -11.96 -7.54 18.97
CA TYR A 12 -13.06 -7.99 18.11
C TYR A 12 -13.56 -9.33 18.66
N VAL A 13 -14.84 -9.37 18.90
CA VAL A 13 -15.49 -10.56 19.48
C VAL A 13 -16.60 -11.04 18.57
N GLN A 14 -16.73 -12.35 18.45
CA GLN A 14 -17.87 -12.96 17.80
C GLN A 14 -19.03 -12.99 18.77
N ILE A 15 -20.15 -12.35 18.37
CA ILE A 15 -21.37 -12.23 19.18
C ILE A 15 -22.58 -12.14 18.25
N ASP A 16 -23.74 -12.56 18.76
CA ASP A 16 -24.93 -12.76 17.92
C ASP A 16 -25.77 -11.49 17.74
N SER A 17 -25.66 -10.52 18.67
CA SER A 17 -26.45 -9.30 18.60
C SER A 17 -25.77 -8.11 19.28
N VAL A 18 -26.25 -6.90 18.95
CA VAL A 18 -25.79 -5.62 19.53
C VAL A 18 -26.13 -5.55 21.03
N GLU A 19 -27.32 -5.99 21.42
CA GLU A 19 -27.76 -5.96 22.81
C GLU A 19 -26.89 -6.83 23.71
N LYS A 20 -26.52 -8.03 23.23
CA LYS A 20 -25.56 -8.91 23.93
C LYS A 20 -24.18 -8.25 24.03
N ALA A 21 -23.74 -7.52 22.99
CA ALA A 21 -22.48 -6.81 23.00
C ALA A 21 -22.46 -5.68 24.04
N GLN A 22 -23.54 -4.91 24.12
CA GLN A 22 -23.71 -3.83 25.09
C GLN A 22 -23.68 -4.37 26.53
N GLY A 23 -24.44 -5.44 26.82
CA GLY A 23 -24.39 -6.08 28.13
C GLY A 23 -23.03 -6.66 28.48
N ALA A 24 -22.31 -7.22 27.51
CA ALA A 24 -20.95 -7.72 27.73
C ALA A 24 -19.96 -6.58 28.05
N ILE A 25 -20.03 -5.46 27.38
CA ILE A 25 -19.18 -4.27 27.63
C ILE A 25 -19.44 -3.72 29.03
N GLU A 26 -20.69 -3.60 29.44
CA GLU A 26 -21.05 -3.16 30.78
C GLU A 26 -20.44 -4.09 31.84
N HIS A 27 -20.59 -5.39 31.67
CA HIS A 27 -19.98 -6.37 32.56
C HIS A 27 -18.45 -6.25 32.61
N ILE A 28 -17.79 -6.16 31.45
CA ILE A 28 -16.33 -6.03 31.37
C ILE A 28 -15.85 -4.74 32.04
N ASN A 29 -16.51 -3.61 31.81
CA ASN A 29 -16.16 -2.35 32.46
C ASN A 29 -16.29 -2.41 33.96
N ASN A 30 -17.31 -3.10 34.49
CA ASN A 30 -17.48 -3.32 35.92
C ASN A 30 -16.34 -4.17 36.50
N GLU A 31 -15.91 -5.23 35.82
CA GLU A 31 -14.76 -6.05 36.22
C GLU A 31 -13.42 -5.28 36.11
N VAL A 32 -13.25 -4.47 35.09
CA VAL A 32 -12.07 -3.60 34.91
C VAL A 32 -11.95 -2.63 36.08
N ARG A 33 -13.04 -1.96 36.48
CA ARG A 33 -13.07 -1.04 37.61
C ARG A 33 -12.66 -1.70 38.93
N LYS A 34 -13.02 -2.97 39.13
CA LYS A 34 -12.62 -3.72 40.33
C LYS A 34 -11.12 -4.07 40.32
N LYS A 35 -10.57 -4.42 39.17
CA LYS A 35 -9.17 -4.88 39.02
C LYS A 35 -8.17 -3.75 38.84
N PHE A 36 -8.60 -2.65 38.26
CA PHE A 36 -7.77 -1.46 38.01
C PHE A 36 -8.40 -0.24 38.71
N PRO A 37 -8.17 -0.04 40.01
CA PRO A 37 -8.78 1.07 40.73
C PRO A 37 -8.33 2.42 40.18
N ASN A 38 -9.18 3.42 40.25
CA ASN A 38 -8.89 4.79 39.84
C ASN A 38 -7.98 5.48 40.85
N VAL A 39 -6.70 5.12 40.84
CA VAL A 39 -5.69 5.65 41.79
C VAL A 39 -5.39 7.13 41.64
N LEU A 40 -5.78 7.73 40.49
CA LEU A 40 -5.60 9.16 40.22
C LEU A 40 -6.79 10.01 40.66
N GLY A 41 -7.88 9.39 41.13
CA GLY A 41 -9.07 10.10 41.61
C GLY A 41 -9.77 10.91 40.49
N LEU A 42 -9.68 10.48 39.23
CA LEU A 42 -10.34 11.13 38.12
C LEU A 42 -11.87 10.96 38.26
N GLU A 43 -12.64 11.93 37.75
CA GLU A 43 -14.12 11.87 37.72
C GLU A 43 -14.60 10.63 36.97
N GLU A 44 -13.94 10.33 35.84
CA GLU A 44 -14.18 9.12 35.07
C GLU A 44 -13.06 8.11 35.23
N HIS A 45 -13.41 6.83 35.16
CA HIS A 45 -12.41 5.77 35.22
C HIS A 45 -11.51 5.83 33.97
N PRO A 46 -10.15 5.85 34.09
CA PRO A 46 -9.26 6.05 32.96
C PRO A 46 -9.24 4.87 31.96
N VAL A 47 -9.77 3.71 32.35
CA VAL A 47 -9.90 2.54 31.48
C VAL A 47 -11.37 2.23 31.29
N VAL A 48 -11.88 2.56 30.12
CA VAL A 48 -13.26 2.29 29.72
C VAL A 48 -13.23 1.65 28.33
N LEU A 49 -13.96 0.54 28.18
CA LEU A 49 -14.21 -0.09 26.90
C LEU A 49 -15.52 0.44 26.33
N GLU A 50 -15.48 0.89 25.10
CA GLU A 50 -16.65 1.37 24.38
C GLU A 50 -17.06 0.39 23.29
N PHE A 51 -18.36 0.29 23.03
CA PHE A 51 -18.88 -0.48 21.91
C PHE A 51 -19.01 0.45 20.69
N GLU A 52 -17.99 0.37 19.81
CA GLU A 52 -17.88 1.29 18.68
C GLU A 52 -18.64 0.81 17.44
N LYS A 53 -18.50 -0.49 17.10
CA LYS A 53 -19.03 -1.01 15.82
C LYS A 53 -19.50 -2.46 15.93
N PHE A 54 -20.56 -2.76 15.20
CA PHE A 54 -20.97 -4.13 14.91
C PHE A 54 -20.81 -4.42 13.41
N TYR A 55 -20.12 -5.51 13.13
CA TYR A 55 -19.89 -5.97 11.76
C TYR A 55 -20.80 -7.17 11.47
N SER A 56 -21.66 -7.07 10.45
CA SER A 56 -22.42 -8.22 9.94
C SER A 56 -21.52 -9.26 9.28
N SER A 57 -20.39 -8.83 8.75
CA SER A 57 -19.35 -9.69 8.22
C SER A 57 -17.98 -9.07 8.47
N LEU A 58 -17.00 -9.87 8.94
CA LEU A 58 -15.65 -9.42 9.24
C LEU A 58 -14.62 -10.44 8.74
N GLY A 59 -13.75 -10.01 7.85
CA GLY A 59 -12.58 -10.75 7.43
C GLY A 59 -11.32 -10.22 8.13
N VAL A 60 -10.58 -11.13 8.79
CA VAL A 60 -9.30 -10.82 9.43
C VAL A 60 -8.18 -11.39 8.60
N GLY A 61 -7.25 -10.54 8.17
CA GLY A 61 -6.10 -10.96 7.39
C GLY A 61 -5.05 -11.69 8.23
N ILE A 62 -4.29 -12.58 7.59
CA ILE A 62 -3.18 -13.34 8.21
C ILE A 62 -2.11 -12.40 8.79
N THR A 63 -1.93 -11.23 8.19
CA THR A 63 -0.98 -10.22 8.67
C THR A 63 -1.64 -9.33 9.72
N LYS A 64 -0.93 -9.06 10.82
CA LYS A 64 -1.38 -8.16 11.89
C LYS A 64 -1.94 -6.84 11.35
N ASN A 65 -2.94 -6.31 12.02
CA ASN A 65 -3.58 -5.01 11.76
C ASN A 65 -4.25 -4.90 10.38
N ARG A 66 -4.71 -6.01 9.79
CA ARG A 66 -5.44 -6.02 8.53
C ARG A 66 -6.78 -6.70 8.72
N ASN A 67 -7.83 -5.91 8.62
CA ASN A 67 -9.20 -6.38 8.62
C ASN A 67 -10.04 -5.61 7.61
N ALA A 68 -11.09 -6.24 7.14
CA ALA A 68 -12.13 -5.62 6.32
C ALA A 68 -13.48 -6.19 6.75
N GLY A 69 -14.54 -5.39 6.69
CA GLY A 69 -15.85 -5.85 7.11
C GLY A 69 -16.97 -4.93 6.67
N LEU A 70 -18.19 -5.39 6.92
CA LEU A 70 -19.44 -4.68 6.68
C LEU A 70 -19.99 -4.22 8.03
N VAL A 71 -19.86 -2.93 8.30
CA VAL A 71 -20.38 -2.28 9.52
C VAL A 71 -21.87 -2.09 9.36
N SER A 72 -22.67 -2.70 10.22
CA SER A 72 -24.13 -2.59 10.22
C SER A 72 -24.66 -1.71 11.34
N TRP A 73 -23.88 -1.53 12.42
CA TRP A 73 -24.20 -0.64 13.52
C TRP A 73 -22.93 0.14 13.94
N GLN A 74 -23.08 1.41 14.22
CA GLN A 74 -21.97 2.25 14.65
C GLN A 74 -22.49 3.37 15.57
N ASP A 75 -21.79 3.62 16.69
CA ASP A 75 -22.00 4.77 17.60
C ASP A 75 -23.48 4.95 18.02
N GLY A 76 -24.16 3.85 18.36
CA GLY A 76 -25.54 3.86 18.83
C GLY A 76 -26.61 3.72 17.74
N VAL A 77 -26.22 3.70 16.46
CA VAL A 77 -27.19 3.75 15.34
C VAL A 77 -27.03 2.54 14.41
N TRP A 78 -28.15 1.93 14.05
CA TRP A 78 -28.21 0.98 12.95
C TRP A 78 -28.11 1.73 11.61
N LEU A 79 -27.28 1.25 10.72
CA LEU A 79 -27.11 1.78 9.37
C LEU A 79 -28.17 1.18 8.43
N ASP A 80 -28.80 1.99 7.60
CA ASP A 80 -29.75 1.53 6.59
C ASP A 80 -29.15 0.50 5.65
N GLU A 81 -27.89 0.72 5.26
CA GLU A 81 -27.08 -0.22 4.48
C GLU A 81 -25.73 -0.44 5.17
N PRO A 82 -25.24 -1.71 5.18
CA PRO A 82 -23.92 -2.00 5.73
C PRO A 82 -22.80 -1.25 5.03
N LYS A 83 -21.99 -0.54 5.78
CA LYS A 83 -20.88 0.25 5.26
C LYS A 83 -19.59 -0.58 5.21
N PHE A 84 -18.98 -0.65 4.03
CA PHE A 84 -17.68 -1.30 3.89
C PHE A 84 -16.58 -0.49 4.61
N ALA A 85 -15.86 -1.17 5.49
CA ALA A 85 -14.73 -0.62 6.23
C ALA A 85 -13.51 -1.54 6.09
N MET A 86 -12.31 -0.94 6.05
CA MET A 86 -11.05 -1.70 6.03
C MET A 86 -9.96 -0.96 6.79
N THR A 87 -9.03 -1.73 7.39
CA THR A 87 -7.90 -1.20 8.16
C THR A 87 -6.62 -1.91 7.76
N GLY A 88 -5.50 -1.18 7.76
CA GLY A 88 -4.15 -1.74 7.56
C GLY A 88 -3.77 -2.14 6.14
N PHE A 89 -4.66 -2.02 5.18
CA PHE A 89 -4.40 -2.32 3.77
C PHE A 89 -3.77 -1.15 3.01
N SER A 90 -3.05 -1.50 1.93
CA SER A 90 -2.34 -0.51 1.11
C SER A 90 -3.26 0.44 0.36
N ALA A 91 -4.53 0.09 0.17
CA ALA A 91 -5.52 0.96 -0.46
C ALA A 91 -5.72 2.31 0.26
N LYS A 92 -5.42 2.38 1.56
CA LYS A 92 -5.39 3.65 2.33
C LYS A 92 -4.11 4.47 2.13
N LYS A 93 -3.05 3.92 1.50
CA LYS A 93 -1.77 4.62 1.35
C LYS A 93 -1.84 5.63 0.20
N ILE A 94 -1.39 6.86 0.45
CA ILE A 94 -1.30 7.92 -0.57
C ILE A 94 -0.34 7.53 -1.71
N SER A 95 0.68 6.71 -1.42
CA SER A 95 1.70 6.28 -2.37
C SER A 95 1.25 5.22 -3.38
N GLU A 96 0.03 4.71 -3.29
CA GLU A 96 -0.52 3.73 -4.23
C GLU A 96 -1.29 4.42 -5.36
N THR A 97 -1.32 3.78 -6.54
CA THR A 97 -2.14 4.22 -7.67
C THR A 97 -3.63 4.08 -7.37
N LYS A 98 -4.47 4.90 -7.98
CA LYS A 98 -5.93 4.73 -7.88
C LYS A 98 -6.37 3.34 -8.36
N PHE A 99 -5.79 2.85 -9.47
CA PHE A 99 -5.99 1.50 -9.98
C PHE A 99 -5.75 0.43 -8.92
N ALA A 100 -4.55 0.40 -8.32
CA ALA A 100 -4.21 -0.61 -7.31
C ALA A 100 -5.08 -0.51 -6.04
N LYS A 101 -5.49 0.71 -5.67
CA LYS A 101 -6.43 0.93 -4.56
C LYS A 101 -7.81 0.35 -4.88
N GLY A 102 -8.33 0.63 -6.08
CA GLY A 102 -9.62 0.12 -6.55
C GLY A 102 -9.65 -1.41 -6.51
N ILE A 103 -8.66 -2.07 -7.11
CA ILE A 103 -8.56 -3.54 -7.06
C ILE A 103 -8.58 -4.08 -5.63
N GLN A 104 -7.81 -3.48 -4.72
CA GLN A 104 -7.78 -3.96 -3.33
C GLN A 104 -9.11 -3.74 -2.61
N GLN A 105 -9.78 -2.62 -2.84
CA GLN A 105 -11.08 -2.33 -2.27
C GLN A 105 -12.15 -3.30 -2.79
N GLU A 106 -12.18 -3.51 -4.12
CA GLU A 106 -13.12 -4.41 -4.78
C GLU A 106 -12.99 -5.84 -4.26
N VAL A 107 -11.77 -6.40 -4.25
CA VAL A 107 -11.56 -7.77 -3.78
C VAL A 107 -11.89 -7.96 -2.29
N LEU A 108 -11.53 -6.99 -1.44
CA LEU A 108 -11.85 -7.03 -0.02
C LEU A 108 -13.35 -6.92 0.22
N LYS A 109 -14.05 -6.07 -0.55
CA LYS A 109 -15.50 -5.92 -0.47
C LYS A 109 -16.20 -7.20 -0.89
N MET A 110 -15.85 -7.78 -2.04
CA MET A 110 -16.40 -9.06 -2.50
C MET A 110 -16.17 -10.18 -1.48
N TRP A 111 -15.00 -10.21 -0.84
CA TRP A 111 -14.69 -11.21 0.19
C TRP A 111 -15.61 -11.11 1.41
N VAL A 112 -15.81 -9.91 1.95
CA VAL A 112 -16.68 -9.73 3.13
C VAL A 112 -18.17 -9.79 2.78
N GLU A 113 -18.53 -9.61 1.51
CA GLU A 113 -19.86 -9.92 0.96
C GLU A 113 -20.07 -11.42 0.72
N GLN A 114 -19.09 -12.26 1.09
CA GLN A 114 -19.14 -13.72 0.97
C GLN A 114 -19.32 -14.21 -0.48
N LYS A 115 -18.78 -13.45 -1.44
CA LYS A 115 -18.74 -13.89 -2.84
C LYS A 115 -17.90 -15.14 -3.00
N THR A 116 -18.33 -16.02 -3.90
CA THR A 116 -17.63 -17.28 -4.19
C THR A 116 -16.25 -17.05 -4.80
N PHE A 117 -15.40 -18.09 -4.74
CA PHE A 117 -14.10 -18.06 -5.44
C PHE A 117 -14.27 -17.71 -6.91
N ASP A 118 -15.23 -18.34 -7.60
CA ASP A 118 -15.42 -18.15 -9.06
C ASP A 118 -15.83 -16.71 -9.40
N GLU A 119 -16.69 -16.09 -8.61
CA GLU A 119 -17.08 -14.68 -8.79
C GLU A 119 -15.89 -13.76 -8.61
N ILE A 120 -15.11 -13.92 -7.52
CA ILE A 120 -13.95 -13.10 -7.23
C ILE A 120 -12.86 -13.32 -8.29
N ASN A 121 -12.58 -14.58 -8.61
CA ASN A 121 -11.53 -14.91 -9.58
C ASN A 121 -11.87 -14.41 -10.98
N SER A 122 -13.10 -14.58 -11.46
CA SER A 122 -13.56 -14.08 -12.76
C SER A 122 -13.48 -12.55 -12.84
N HIS A 123 -13.87 -11.85 -11.78
CA HIS A 123 -13.73 -10.40 -11.68
C HIS A 123 -12.27 -9.96 -11.82
N LEU A 124 -11.37 -10.61 -11.06
CA LEU A 124 -9.94 -10.28 -11.08
C LEU A 124 -9.25 -10.68 -12.38
N GLN A 125 -9.66 -11.78 -13.02
CA GLN A 125 -9.19 -12.15 -14.37
C GLN A 125 -9.52 -11.07 -15.38
N LYS A 126 -10.76 -10.57 -15.36
CA LYS A 126 -11.14 -9.44 -16.21
C LYS A 126 -10.25 -8.22 -15.96
N LYS A 127 -10.08 -7.81 -14.71
CA LYS A 127 -9.21 -6.68 -14.34
C LYS A 127 -7.75 -6.88 -14.76
N TYR A 128 -7.24 -8.09 -14.64
CA TYR A 128 -5.89 -8.45 -15.08
C TYR A 128 -5.74 -8.31 -16.60
N ASN A 129 -6.68 -8.86 -17.36
CA ASN A 129 -6.68 -8.78 -18.82
C ASN A 129 -6.90 -7.36 -19.33
N ASP A 130 -7.81 -6.59 -18.72
CA ASP A 130 -8.03 -5.18 -19.03
C ASP A 130 -6.75 -4.36 -18.79
N ALA A 131 -6.04 -4.62 -17.70
CA ALA A 131 -4.77 -3.97 -17.42
C ALA A 131 -3.67 -4.37 -18.41
N LEU A 132 -3.61 -5.65 -18.79
CA LEU A 132 -2.60 -6.17 -19.71
C LEU A 132 -2.79 -5.63 -21.13
N SER A 133 -4.03 -5.48 -21.57
CA SER A 133 -4.40 -4.93 -22.88
C SER A 133 -4.42 -3.39 -22.94
N GLY A 134 -4.19 -2.72 -21.81
CA GLY A 134 -4.25 -1.26 -21.74
C GLY A 134 -5.67 -0.68 -21.64
N ASN A 135 -6.68 -1.52 -21.45
CA ASN A 135 -8.07 -1.09 -21.28
C ASN A 135 -8.34 -0.63 -19.84
N VAL A 136 -7.58 0.37 -19.40
CA VAL A 136 -7.67 0.96 -18.07
C VAL A 136 -7.54 2.47 -18.15
N GLU A 137 -8.19 3.17 -17.23
CA GLU A 137 -8.09 4.62 -17.17
C GLU A 137 -6.63 5.04 -16.90
N PHE A 138 -6.03 5.75 -17.86
CA PHE A 138 -4.62 6.17 -17.83
C PHE A 138 -4.25 6.90 -16.54
N GLU A 139 -5.07 7.84 -16.09
CA GLU A 139 -4.83 8.63 -14.89
C GLU A 139 -4.87 7.79 -13.61
N SER A 140 -5.58 6.67 -13.63
CA SER A 140 -5.63 5.74 -12.50
C SER A 140 -4.29 5.03 -12.24
N LEU A 141 -3.42 4.96 -13.25
CA LEU A 141 -2.10 4.34 -13.19
C LEU A 141 -1.03 5.26 -12.62
N ILE A 142 -1.30 6.56 -12.55
CA ILE A 142 -0.35 7.59 -12.19
C ILE A 142 -0.31 7.78 -10.66
N LYS A 143 0.89 7.97 -10.13
CA LYS A 143 1.14 8.34 -8.73
C LYS A 143 1.50 9.81 -8.65
N ARG A 144 1.00 10.50 -7.61
CA ARG A 144 1.39 11.87 -7.29
C ARG A 144 2.25 11.90 -6.03
N ARG A 145 3.28 12.74 -6.02
CA ARG A 145 4.17 12.89 -4.89
C ARG A 145 4.59 14.36 -4.71
N ARG A 146 4.73 14.79 -3.46
CA ARG A 146 5.43 16.03 -3.15
C ARG A 146 6.93 15.84 -3.36
N PHE A 147 7.57 16.86 -3.90
CA PHE A 147 9.01 16.92 -4.07
C PHE A 147 9.58 18.05 -3.23
N ASN A 148 10.61 17.74 -2.48
CA ASN A 148 11.42 18.74 -1.80
C ASN A 148 12.87 18.32 -2.01
N ILE A 149 13.62 19.11 -2.79
CA ILE A 149 14.99 18.81 -3.15
C ILE A 149 15.89 18.70 -1.93
N GLU A 150 15.65 19.52 -0.89
CA GLU A 150 16.42 19.48 0.35
C GLU A 150 16.21 18.17 1.12
N LYS A 151 15.04 17.55 0.97
CA LYS A 151 14.68 16.24 1.58
C LYS A 151 14.99 15.06 0.68
N PHE A 152 15.34 15.29 -0.58
CA PHE A 152 15.74 14.25 -1.53
C PHE A 152 17.18 13.80 -1.24
N MET A 153 17.34 13.10 -0.12
CA MET A 153 18.64 12.82 0.48
C MET A 153 18.98 11.33 0.42
N LEU A 154 20.25 11.03 0.12
CA LEU A 154 20.81 9.71 0.40
C LEU A 154 21.19 9.63 1.88
N LYS A 155 20.82 8.53 2.52
CA LYS A 155 21.04 8.29 3.94
C LYS A 155 22.21 7.33 4.14
N CYS A 156 22.93 7.54 5.23
CA CYS A 156 23.93 6.60 5.72
C CYS A 156 23.43 5.89 6.98
N PRO A 157 23.84 4.64 7.28
CA PRO A 157 23.59 3.99 8.56
C PRO A 157 23.97 4.80 9.78
N CYS A 158 25.00 5.65 9.69
CA CYS A 158 25.40 6.59 10.75
C CYS A 158 24.54 7.87 10.83
N LYS A 159 23.40 7.91 10.12
CA LYS A 159 22.45 9.01 10.04
C LYS A 159 22.94 10.30 9.33
N LYS A 160 24.20 10.38 8.86
CA LYS A 160 24.65 11.50 8.04
C LYS A 160 23.97 11.46 6.67
N GLN A 161 23.33 12.55 6.25
CA GLN A 161 22.59 12.66 5.00
C GLN A 161 23.38 13.50 3.98
N MET A 162 23.09 13.27 2.70
CA MET A 162 23.63 14.06 1.59
C MET A 162 22.58 14.12 0.48
N SER A 163 22.48 15.25 -0.21
CA SER A 163 21.56 15.40 -1.34
C SER A 163 21.93 14.45 -2.47
N ALA A 164 20.97 13.63 -2.89
CA ALA A 164 21.13 12.75 -4.04
C ALA A 164 21.32 13.54 -5.33
N PHE A 165 20.82 14.78 -5.36
CA PHE A 165 20.93 15.68 -6.49
C PHE A 165 22.37 16.14 -6.75
N LYS A 166 23.11 16.46 -5.69
CA LYS A 166 24.54 16.78 -5.82
C LYS A 166 25.38 15.62 -6.36
N LEU A 167 24.90 14.38 -6.18
CA LEU A 167 25.56 13.17 -6.68
C LEU A 167 25.37 12.95 -8.20
N SER A 168 24.40 13.60 -8.82
CA SER A 168 24.12 13.44 -10.24
C SER A 168 24.91 14.40 -11.14
N ASN A 169 25.63 15.36 -10.56
CA ASN A 169 26.37 16.42 -11.27
C ASN A 169 27.88 16.10 -11.35
N GLY A 170 28.26 15.06 -12.10
CA GLY A 170 29.65 14.83 -12.45
C GLY A 170 30.55 14.19 -11.38
N ASP A 171 31.75 14.67 -11.17
CA ASP A 171 32.82 14.04 -10.37
C ASP A 171 32.47 13.78 -8.90
N ASP A 172 31.50 14.46 -8.34
CA ASP A 172 31.04 14.26 -6.96
C ASP A 172 30.24 12.98 -6.76
N LEU A 173 29.82 12.28 -7.83
CA LEU A 173 29.03 11.07 -7.75
C LEU A 173 29.74 9.99 -6.95
N ILE A 174 31.03 9.75 -7.22
CA ILE A 174 31.81 8.69 -6.57
C ILE A 174 32.06 9.03 -5.11
N GLN A 175 32.48 10.25 -4.82
CA GLN A 175 32.74 10.70 -3.44
C GLN A 175 31.47 10.72 -2.59
N GLY A 176 30.33 11.09 -3.19
CA GLY A 176 29.06 11.13 -2.49
C GLY A 176 28.43 9.76 -2.22
N LEU A 177 28.86 8.70 -2.90
CA LEU A 177 28.39 7.33 -2.67
C LEU A 177 28.79 6.78 -1.30
N TYR A 178 29.89 7.28 -0.73
CA TYR A 178 30.40 6.83 0.57
C TYR A 178 30.25 7.92 1.62
N CYS A 179 29.97 7.50 2.83
CA CYS A 179 29.86 8.44 3.95
C CYS A 179 31.24 8.88 4.41
N SER A 180 31.54 10.17 4.38
CA SER A 180 32.78 10.73 4.91
C SER A 180 33.00 10.51 6.40
N LYS A 181 31.94 10.15 7.16
CA LYS A 181 32.02 9.89 8.61
C LYS A 181 32.33 8.43 8.95
N CYS A 182 31.75 7.46 8.18
CA CYS A 182 31.85 6.05 8.53
C CYS A 182 32.33 5.15 7.38
N GLY A 183 32.69 5.74 6.23
CA GLY A 183 33.17 5.01 5.04
C GLY A 183 32.18 4.06 4.37
N LYS A 184 30.97 3.90 4.92
CA LYS A 184 29.98 2.98 4.37
C LYS A 184 29.24 3.57 3.17
N PRO A 185 28.79 2.72 2.21
CA PRO A 185 27.95 3.16 1.10
C PRO A 185 26.69 3.85 1.60
N ARG A 186 26.33 4.94 0.97
CA ARG A 186 25.07 5.65 1.24
C ARG A 186 23.94 5.04 0.42
N THR A 187 22.81 4.93 1.07
CA THR A 187 21.60 4.44 0.42
C THR A 187 20.46 5.40 0.76
N SER A 188 19.52 5.62 -0.13
CA SER A 188 18.30 6.38 0.19
C SER A 188 17.35 5.60 1.09
N PHE A 189 17.80 4.47 1.69
CA PHE A 189 16.95 3.45 2.26
C PHE A 189 17.38 3.06 3.66
N THR A 190 16.40 2.77 4.48
CA THR A 190 16.55 1.89 5.62
C THR A 190 16.79 0.48 5.11
N THR A 191 18.02 0.04 5.07
CA THR A 191 18.34 -1.38 4.93
C THR A 191 18.09 -2.05 6.27
N ARG A 192 17.19 -3.03 6.27
CA ARG A 192 17.24 -4.06 7.32
C ARG A 192 18.50 -4.88 7.08
N GLU A 193 19.19 -5.26 8.14
CA GLU A 193 20.40 -6.08 8.11
C GLU A 193 20.23 -7.26 7.15
N GLY A 194 21.19 -7.46 6.23
CA GLY A 194 21.18 -8.54 5.23
C GLY A 194 20.34 -8.31 3.97
N LYS A 195 19.63 -7.17 3.80
CA LYS A 195 18.86 -6.88 2.58
C LYS A 195 19.58 -5.87 1.69
N LYS A 196 19.59 -6.13 0.37
CA LYS A 196 20.07 -5.16 -0.62
C LYS A 196 19.27 -3.88 -0.52
N PRO A 197 19.92 -2.70 -0.62
CA PRO A 197 19.22 -1.43 -0.67
C PRO A 197 18.30 -1.39 -1.89
N THR A 198 17.07 -0.91 -1.69
CA THR A 198 16.11 -0.71 -2.76
C THR A 198 16.02 0.77 -3.10
N TYR A 199 15.96 1.14 -4.34
CA TYR A 199 15.76 2.51 -4.81
C TYR A 199 14.29 2.73 -5.13
N SER A 200 13.64 3.70 -4.45
CA SER A 200 12.18 3.83 -4.59
C SER A 200 11.79 4.26 -6.01
N GLU A 201 10.63 3.78 -6.48
CA GLU A 201 10.08 4.12 -7.80
C GLU A 201 10.03 5.64 -8.04
N GLY A 202 9.56 6.41 -7.04
CA GLY A 202 9.50 7.87 -7.16
C GLY A 202 10.88 8.52 -7.25
N ASN A 203 11.91 7.96 -6.58
CA ASN A 203 13.27 8.46 -6.70
C ASN A 203 13.86 8.13 -8.08
N ALA A 204 13.59 6.95 -8.60
CA ALA A 204 13.99 6.56 -9.96
C ALA A 204 13.35 7.48 -10.99
N ALA A 205 12.06 7.76 -10.88
CA ALA A 205 11.32 8.65 -11.76
C ALA A 205 11.91 10.09 -11.77
N ILE A 206 12.18 10.66 -10.59
CA ILE A 206 12.77 11.99 -10.45
C ILE A 206 14.16 12.02 -11.08
N MET A 207 15.03 11.09 -10.75
CA MET A 207 16.41 11.07 -11.25
C MET A 207 16.47 10.91 -12.76
N PHE A 208 15.65 10.01 -13.31
CA PHE A 208 15.51 9.87 -14.76
C PHE A 208 15.08 11.20 -15.40
N SER A 209 14.03 11.80 -14.88
CA SER A 209 13.40 12.96 -15.51
C SER A 209 14.25 14.23 -15.41
N ILE A 210 14.92 14.45 -14.28
CA ILE A 210 15.83 15.60 -14.16
C ILE A 210 17.07 15.42 -15.07
N GLN A 211 17.69 14.26 -15.10
CA GLN A 211 18.87 13.99 -15.94
C GLN A 211 18.55 14.06 -17.43
N ASN A 212 17.32 13.82 -17.83
CA ASN A 212 16.86 13.92 -19.23
C ASN A 212 16.16 15.25 -19.54
N GLY A 213 16.22 16.25 -18.64
CA GLY A 213 15.63 17.57 -18.87
C GLY A 213 14.09 17.62 -18.90
N LEU A 214 13.43 16.56 -18.42
CA LEU A 214 11.96 16.43 -18.44
C LEU A 214 11.29 17.08 -17.23
N LEU A 215 12.05 17.36 -16.18
CA LEU A 215 11.57 17.92 -14.93
C LEU A 215 12.60 18.90 -14.37
N ARG A 216 12.12 20.01 -13.81
CA ARG A 216 12.96 21.03 -13.19
C ARG A 216 13.03 20.81 -11.67
N GLU A 217 14.08 21.35 -11.06
CA GLU A 217 14.35 21.23 -9.63
C GLU A 217 13.41 22.08 -8.77
N ASP A 218 12.87 23.16 -9.34
CA ASP A 218 12.05 24.17 -8.68
C ASP A 218 10.57 23.81 -8.56
N ILE A 219 10.24 22.51 -8.52
CA ILE A 219 8.88 22.03 -8.41
C ILE A 219 8.55 21.59 -6.98
N ASP A 220 7.30 21.80 -6.55
CA ASP A 220 6.78 21.35 -5.24
C ASP A 220 6.21 19.95 -5.28
N SER A 221 5.72 19.53 -6.43
CA SER A 221 5.11 18.21 -6.63
C SER A 221 5.27 17.72 -8.06
N TYR A 222 5.18 16.43 -8.22
CA TYR A 222 5.23 15.76 -9.51
C TYR A 222 4.28 14.58 -9.56
N VAL A 223 3.97 14.17 -10.77
CA VAL A 223 3.28 12.93 -11.09
C VAL A 223 4.26 11.99 -11.77
N PHE A 224 4.09 10.68 -11.56
CA PHE A 224 4.98 9.71 -12.20
C PHE A 224 4.26 8.42 -12.56
N LEU A 225 4.77 7.77 -13.58
CA LEU A 225 4.22 6.58 -14.20
C LEU A 225 5.30 5.52 -14.34
N LYS A 226 4.94 4.27 -14.17
CA LYS A 226 5.74 3.12 -14.62
C LYS A 226 5.52 2.97 -16.11
N VAL A 227 6.60 3.04 -16.89
CA VAL A 227 6.56 3.01 -18.36
C VAL A 227 7.34 1.83 -18.92
N GLU A 228 7.12 1.50 -20.18
CA GLU A 228 8.06 0.71 -20.96
C GLU A 228 9.43 1.40 -20.96
N PRO A 229 10.54 0.67 -21.09
CA PRO A 229 11.87 1.25 -21.00
C PRO A 229 12.06 2.43 -21.95
N VAL A 230 12.44 3.59 -21.40
CA VAL A 230 12.69 4.81 -22.17
C VAL A 230 14.04 5.44 -21.75
N GLY A 231 14.95 5.61 -22.69
CA GLY A 231 16.23 6.28 -22.43
C GLY A 231 17.03 5.69 -21.27
N PHE A 232 17.99 6.46 -20.77
CA PHE A 232 18.91 6.05 -19.71
C PHE A 232 19.14 7.17 -18.70
N TYR A 233 19.56 6.79 -17.50
CA TYR A 233 20.05 7.73 -16.49
C TYR A 233 21.13 7.08 -15.63
N THR A 234 21.91 7.89 -14.93
CA THR A 234 22.93 7.42 -13.99
C THR A 234 22.30 7.10 -12.64
N HIS A 235 22.40 5.85 -12.21
CA HIS A 235 21.86 5.44 -10.92
C HIS A 235 22.66 6.06 -9.76
N PRO A 236 22.03 6.82 -8.84
CA PRO A 236 22.73 7.65 -7.87
C PRO A 236 23.49 6.87 -6.79
N ILE A 237 23.25 5.55 -6.67
CA ILE A 237 23.93 4.71 -5.67
C ILE A 237 25.07 3.92 -6.31
N THR A 238 24.88 3.43 -7.54
CA THR A 238 25.85 2.54 -8.18
C THR A 238 26.74 3.24 -9.19
N GLY A 239 26.40 4.45 -9.61
CA GLY A 239 27.06 5.17 -10.69
C GLY A 239 26.87 4.55 -12.08
N LYS A 240 26.12 3.45 -12.18
CA LYS A 240 25.88 2.76 -13.45
C LYS A 240 24.81 3.44 -14.27
N LYS A 241 24.99 3.46 -15.58
CA LYS A 241 23.97 3.85 -16.55
C LYS A 241 22.90 2.74 -16.61
N ILE A 242 21.65 3.08 -16.33
CA ILE A 242 20.52 2.13 -16.32
C ILE A 242 19.33 2.69 -17.10
N GLU A 243 18.48 1.82 -17.57
CA GLU A 243 17.26 2.19 -18.30
C GLU A 243 16.23 2.88 -17.39
N GLY A 244 15.54 3.85 -17.97
CA GLY A 244 14.41 4.53 -17.34
C GLY A 244 13.13 3.71 -17.46
N HIS A 245 12.64 3.19 -16.35
CA HIS A 245 11.36 2.47 -16.24
C HIS A 245 10.28 3.30 -15.54
N TYR A 246 10.61 4.50 -15.11
CA TYR A 246 9.71 5.43 -14.45
C TYR A 246 10.00 6.83 -14.95
N VAL A 247 8.94 7.55 -15.31
CA VAL A 247 9.04 8.94 -15.77
C VAL A 247 8.24 9.82 -14.83
N ALA A 248 8.82 10.95 -14.42
CA ALA A 248 8.16 11.98 -13.64
C ALA A 248 7.94 13.22 -14.49
N ARG A 249 6.77 13.82 -14.41
CA ARG A 249 6.41 15.05 -15.08
C ARG A 249 5.63 15.96 -14.13
N ARG A 250 5.41 17.19 -14.54
CA ARG A 250 4.67 18.17 -13.74
C ARG A 250 3.17 17.89 -13.73
N THR A 251 2.63 17.53 -14.88
CA THR A 251 1.19 17.28 -15.08
C THR A 251 0.91 15.87 -15.55
N TYR A 252 -0.36 15.46 -15.51
CA TYR A 252 -0.83 14.17 -16.04
C TYR A 252 -0.71 14.12 -17.56
N ASP A 253 -1.01 15.23 -18.25
CA ASP A 253 -0.99 15.31 -19.70
C ASP A 253 0.42 15.12 -20.27
N ASP A 254 1.43 15.66 -19.59
CA ASP A 254 2.84 15.45 -19.97
C ASP A 254 3.27 13.98 -19.94
N LEU A 255 2.54 13.11 -19.24
CA LEU A 255 2.84 11.68 -19.19
C LEU A 255 2.19 10.88 -20.31
N ARG A 256 1.24 11.47 -21.07
CA ARG A 256 0.51 10.77 -22.14
C ARG A 256 1.39 10.39 -23.34
N GLU A 257 2.54 11.01 -23.48
CA GLU A 257 3.55 10.65 -24.51
C GLU A 257 4.27 9.32 -24.23
N TYR A 258 4.12 8.77 -23.00
CA TYR A 258 4.80 7.55 -22.58
C TYR A 258 3.83 6.38 -22.54
N THR A 259 4.29 5.22 -23.02
CA THR A 259 3.52 3.98 -22.93
C THR A 259 3.62 3.39 -21.52
N PRO A 260 2.50 3.22 -20.80
CA PRO A 260 2.51 2.54 -19.49
C PRO A 260 3.03 1.11 -19.63
N ASN A 261 3.77 0.64 -18.65
CA ASN A 261 4.11 -0.78 -18.58
C ASN A 261 2.89 -1.57 -18.08
N TYR A 262 2.01 -1.92 -19.00
CA TYR A 262 0.75 -2.60 -18.69
C TYR A 262 0.94 -3.95 -18.00
N ALA A 263 2.00 -4.69 -18.33
CA ALA A 263 2.34 -5.93 -17.64
C ALA A 263 2.59 -5.70 -16.14
N HIS A 264 3.29 -4.62 -15.78
CA HIS A 264 3.47 -4.22 -14.39
C HIS A 264 2.14 -3.96 -13.67
N TYR A 265 1.21 -3.26 -14.33
CA TYR A 265 -0.10 -2.95 -13.74
C TYR A 265 -0.99 -4.18 -13.62
N ALA A 266 -0.95 -5.08 -14.59
CA ALA A 266 -1.62 -6.38 -14.49
C ALA A 266 -1.10 -7.19 -13.28
N GLU A 267 0.22 -7.22 -13.04
CA GLU A 267 0.81 -7.87 -11.85
C GLU A 267 0.37 -7.19 -10.53
N GLN A 268 -0.03 -5.91 -10.53
CA GLN A 268 -0.60 -5.29 -9.34
C GLN A 268 -1.94 -5.93 -8.95
N VAL A 269 -2.74 -6.42 -9.89
CA VAL A 269 -4.00 -7.13 -9.60
C VAL A 269 -3.71 -8.33 -8.68
N LEU A 270 -2.73 -9.16 -9.04
CA LEU A 270 -2.33 -10.31 -8.22
C LEU A 270 -1.84 -9.90 -6.83
N LYS A 271 -1.00 -8.87 -6.78
CA LYS A 271 -0.46 -8.36 -5.51
C LYS A 271 -1.54 -7.84 -4.58
N LYS A 272 -2.59 -7.21 -5.14
CA LYS A 272 -3.70 -6.66 -4.34
C LYS A 272 -4.73 -7.71 -3.95
N ALA A 273 -4.89 -8.76 -4.76
CA ALA A 273 -5.71 -9.92 -4.43
C ALA A 273 -5.07 -10.83 -3.36
N LYS A 274 -3.73 -10.90 -3.33
CA LYS A 274 -2.97 -11.83 -2.49
C LYS A 274 -3.44 -11.91 -1.02
N PRO A 275 -3.73 -10.82 -0.29
CA PRO A 275 -4.16 -10.93 1.10
C PRO A 275 -5.44 -11.73 1.31
N VAL A 276 -6.39 -11.66 0.38
CA VAL A 276 -7.63 -12.45 0.41
C VAL A 276 -7.36 -13.89 0.00
N TYR A 277 -6.61 -14.09 -1.07
CA TYR A 277 -6.25 -15.41 -1.57
C TYR A 277 -5.46 -16.21 -0.53
N ASP A 278 -4.48 -15.60 0.13
CA ASP A 278 -3.74 -16.23 1.23
C ASP A 278 -4.67 -16.60 2.41
N ALA A 279 -5.62 -15.72 2.77
CA ALA A 279 -6.55 -15.98 3.86
C ALA A 279 -7.52 -17.14 3.56
N MET A 280 -7.88 -17.31 2.29
CA MET A 280 -8.79 -18.35 1.81
C MET A 280 -8.08 -19.62 1.33
N GLY A 281 -6.75 -19.64 1.32
CA GLY A 281 -5.98 -20.77 0.78
C GLY A 281 -6.05 -20.91 -0.75
N TRP A 282 -6.35 -19.82 -1.47
CA TRP A 282 -6.46 -19.82 -2.92
C TRP A 282 -5.13 -19.47 -3.59
N ASP A 283 -4.95 -19.96 -4.82
CA ASP A 283 -3.78 -19.64 -5.63
C ASP A 283 -4.03 -18.43 -6.55
N THR A 284 -3.22 -17.37 -6.38
CA THR A 284 -3.29 -16.16 -7.22
C THR A 284 -2.94 -16.40 -8.69
N LEU A 285 -2.23 -17.49 -9.02
CA LEU A 285 -1.93 -17.84 -10.40
C LEU A 285 -3.19 -18.15 -11.21
N LYS A 286 -4.26 -18.58 -10.56
CA LYS A 286 -5.57 -18.77 -11.21
C LYS A 286 -6.17 -17.49 -11.79
N ILE A 287 -5.73 -16.31 -11.33
CA ILE A 287 -6.15 -15.02 -11.91
C ILE A 287 -5.54 -14.82 -13.30
N LYS A 288 -4.34 -15.34 -13.56
CA LYS A 288 -3.67 -15.20 -14.87
C LYS A 288 -4.34 -16.01 -15.98
N ASN A 289 -5.17 -16.96 -15.62
CA ASN A 289 -5.65 -18.07 -16.43
C ASN A 289 -5.41 -17.93 -17.94
N LYS A 290 -4.29 -18.42 -18.39
CA LYS A 290 -4.26 -19.06 -19.69
C LYS A 290 -4.92 -20.42 -19.45
N LYS A 291 -6.13 -20.63 -19.91
CA LYS A 291 -6.47 -21.95 -20.44
C LYS A 291 -5.47 -22.16 -21.58
N GLN A 292 -4.34 -22.72 -21.28
CA GLN A 292 -3.58 -23.49 -22.26
C GLN A 292 -4.46 -24.70 -22.53
N THR A 293 -5.37 -24.55 -23.47
CA THR A 293 -5.97 -25.70 -24.11
C THR A 293 -4.81 -26.42 -24.80
N LEU A 294 -4.77 -27.75 -24.64
CA LEU A 294 -3.83 -28.60 -25.38
C LEU A 294 -3.83 -28.31 -26.89
N GLU A 295 -4.85 -27.66 -27.42
CA GLU A 295 -5.00 -27.18 -28.78
C GLU A 295 -4.01 -26.07 -29.19
N GLU A 296 -3.38 -25.34 -28.26
CA GLU A 296 -2.32 -24.36 -28.57
C GLU A 296 -0.92 -25.02 -28.72
N TRP A 297 -0.81 -26.34 -28.50
CA TRP A 297 0.44 -27.11 -28.62
C TRP A 297 0.47 -28.04 -29.83
N PHE A 298 -0.61 -28.09 -30.62
CA PHE A 298 -0.74 -28.83 -31.85
C PHE A 298 -1.24 -27.86 -32.99
#